data_52e7db9a096527b90c44b1216c21ccb0
#
_entry.id   52e7db9a096527b90c44b1216c21ccb0
#
_cell.length_a   1.000
_cell.length_b   1.000
_cell.length_c   1.000
_cell.angle_alpha   90.00
_cell.angle_beta   90.00
_cell.angle_gamma   90.00
#
_symmetry.space_group_name_H-M   'P 1'
#
loop_
_entity.id
_entity.type
_entity.pdbx_description
1 polymer ?
#
loop_
_entity_poly.entity_id
_entity_poly.type
_entity_poly.pdbx_seq_one_letter_code
_entity_poly.pdbx_strand_id
1 'polypeptide(L)'
;MSSAFRLTLASAALCAALMPATSSAATAERKDGYLTDTQGGIVRALGAGVCVRTSQWTPALAVAECDPDLIKKPAPAPAPAPKPAAKPAPKPEAKPKPAKPQMMNIERKIELQGMPFDKAEMTPDNVKELDKFLADLKPVTLGAVIVTGHTDRIGSLKYNQRLSERRAVVVKDYVTSKGIDPKLIFWEGKAFKQPIPVTKFCSNKMKRKQLIECLAPNRRVTVEAVGRMVKPPAKKPAGKPEAGKPEAKPAAKPKP
;
A
#
# COMPACT_ATOMS: atom_id res chain seq x y z
N MET A 1 -45.59 -25.13 -52.94
CA MET A 1 -46.00 -26.48 -52.57
C MET A 1 -45.95 -26.49 -51.05
N SER A 2 -47.05 -26.15 -50.36
CA SER A 2 -48.14 -27.00 -49.87
C SER A 2 -47.65 -28.03 -48.85
N SER A 3 -47.99 -27.94 -47.64
CA SER A 3 -49.03 -28.59 -46.82
C SER A 3 -48.69 -28.31 -45.33
N ALA A 4 -49.47 -27.70 -44.58
CA ALA A 4 -50.77 -27.86 -43.96
C ALA A 4 -50.88 -29.10 -43.02
N PHE A 5 -51.54 -28.83 -41.90
CA PHE A 5 -52.27 -29.75 -41.02
C PHE A 5 -51.48 -30.36 -39.83
N ARG A 6 -51.93 -30.44 -38.63
CA ARG A 6 -53.29 -30.43 -38.01
C ARG A 6 -53.25 -30.08 -36.54
N LEU A 7 -54.31 -29.45 -36.12
CA LEU A 7 -54.86 -29.22 -34.80
C LEU A 7 -55.29 -30.52 -34.12
N THR A 8 -54.97 -30.77 -32.87
CA THR A 8 -55.77 -31.63 -31.98
C THR A 8 -55.92 -30.99 -30.61
N LEU A 9 -57.14 -30.59 -30.33
CA LEU A 9 -57.65 -30.34 -28.97
C LEU A 9 -57.75 -31.66 -28.22
N ALA A 10 -57.32 -31.68 -26.96
CA ALA A 10 -57.87 -32.62 -25.98
C ALA A 10 -58.01 -31.89 -24.62
N SER A 11 -59.27 -31.76 -24.25
CA SER A 11 -59.71 -31.30 -22.96
C SER A 11 -59.51 -32.34 -21.86
N ALA A 12 -59.43 -31.90 -20.63
CA ALA A 12 -59.91 -32.39 -19.34
C ALA A 12 -58.77 -32.38 -18.31
N ALA A 13 -58.90 -31.86 -17.15
CA ALA A 13 -59.77 -32.00 -16.09
C ALA A 13 -59.32 -31.10 -14.89
N LEU A 14 -60.25 -30.45 -14.35
CA LEU A 14 -60.27 -29.65 -13.14
C LEU A 14 -59.93 -30.51 -11.92
N CYS A 15 -58.81 -30.15 -11.17
CA CYS A 15 -58.65 -30.54 -9.78
C CYS A 15 -58.18 -29.29 -8.99
N ALA A 16 -59.18 -28.68 -8.36
CA ALA A 16 -58.98 -27.63 -7.39
C ALA A 16 -58.43 -28.26 -6.09
N ALA A 17 -57.12 -28.02 -5.81
CA ALA A 17 -56.54 -28.22 -4.46
C ALA A 17 -56.40 -26.85 -3.79
N LEU A 18 -57.25 -26.53 -2.89
CA LEU A 18 -57.08 -25.42 -1.92
C LEU A 18 -55.87 -25.75 -1.06
N MET A 19 -54.77 -25.02 -1.27
CA MET A 19 -53.68 -24.91 -0.31
C MET A 19 -53.84 -23.58 0.46
N PRO A 20 -53.70 -23.56 1.79
CA PRO A 20 -53.72 -22.32 2.53
C PRO A 20 -52.45 -21.52 2.19
N ALA A 21 -52.64 -20.31 1.71
CA ALA A 21 -51.60 -19.33 1.56
C ALA A 21 -51.09 -18.93 2.94
N THR A 22 -49.98 -19.49 3.38
CA THR A 22 -49.23 -18.90 4.48
C THR A 22 -48.61 -17.59 3.93
N SER A 23 -49.29 -16.50 4.26
CA SER A 23 -48.80 -15.15 4.04
C SER A 23 -47.56 -14.95 4.91
N SER A 24 -46.38 -15.22 4.34
CA SER A 24 -45.14 -14.75 4.89
C SER A 24 -45.11 -13.24 4.65
N ALA A 25 -45.40 -12.47 5.68
CA ALA A 25 -45.19 -11.04 5.69
C ALA A 25 -43.68 -10.80 5.53
N ALA A 26 -43.22 -10.73 4.29
CA ALA A 26 -41.93 -10.17 3.99
C ALA A 26 -41.99 -8.72 4.45
N THR A 27 -41.27 -8.41 5.51
CA THR A 27 -41.00 -7.04 5.97
C THR A 27 -40.35 -6.32 4.76
N ALA A 28 -41.15 -5.50 4.08
CA ALA A 28 -40.65 -4.65 3.01
C ALA A 28 -39.59 -3.73 3.64
N GLU A 29 -38.31 -3.98 3.33
CA GLU A 29 -37.22 -3.10 3.72
C GLU A 29 -37.50 -1.73 3.12
N ARG A 30 -37.66 -0.71 4.00
CA ARG A 30 -37.88 0.66 3.57
C ARG A 30 -36.63 1.18 2.92
N LYS A 31 -36.71 1.46 1.60
CA LYS A 31 -35.61 1.99 0.79
C LYS A 31 -35.71 3.51 0.62
N ASP A 32 -36.44 4.20 1.49
CA ASP A 32 -36.84 5.61 1.37
C ASP A 32 -35.64 6.59 1.29
N GLY A 33 -34.47 6.18 1.75
CA GLY A 33 -33.23 6.97 1.69
C GLY A 33 -32.45 6.86 0.39
N TYR A 34 -32.84 5.99 -0.55
CA TYR A 34 -32.12 5.72 -1.79
C TYR A 34 -32.99 5.94 -3.01
N LEU A 35 -32.34 6.30 -4.13
CA LEU A 35 -33.03 6.37 -5.40
C LEU A 35 -33.34 4.95 -5.88
N THR A 36 -34.62 4.69 -6.17
CA THR A 36 -35.08 3.40 -6.67
C THR A 36 -35.49 3.48 -8.14
N ASP A 37 -35.30 2.40 -8.88
CA ASP A 37 -35.82 2.23 -10.23
C ASP A 37 -37.31 1.91 -10.24
N THR A 38 -37.92 1.79 -11.42
CA THR A 38 -39.34 1.49 -11.60
C THR A 38 -39.74 0.09 -11.10
N GLN A 39 -38.77 -0.79 -10.82
CA GLN A 39 -38.96 -2.13 -10.29
C GLN A 39 -38.68 -2.23 -8.78
N GLY A 40 -38.35 -1.11 -8.13
CA GLY A 40 -38.04 -1.05 -6.71
C GLY A 40 -36.60 -1.46 -6.34
N GLY A 41 -35.71 -1.60 -7.33
CA GLY A 41 -34.27 -1.83 -7.14
C GLY A 41 -33.55 -0.53 -6.79
N ILE A 42 -32.53 -0.59 -5.92
CA ILE A 42 -31.73 0.59 -5.60
C ILE A 42 -30.78 0.92 -6.74
N VAL A 43 -30.82 2.16 -7.21
CA VAL A 43 -29.94 2.66 -8.30
C VAL A 43 -28.52 2.79 -7.80
N ARG A 44 -27.56 2.26 -8.55
CA ARG A 44 -26.13 2.37 -8.27
C ARG A 44 -25.43 3.25 -9.31
N ALA A 45 -24.49 4.07 -8.87
CA ALA A 45 -23.70 4.93 -9.76
C ALA A 45 -22.81 4.08 -10.67
N LEU A 46 -22.82 4.40 -11.96
CA LEU A 46 -22.00 3.74 -12.98
C LEU A 46 -20.49 3.96 -12.66
N GLY A 47 -19.75 2.87 -12.61
CA GLY A 47 -18.30 2.87 -12.38
C GLY A 47 -17.85 2.72 -10.92
N ALA A 48 -18.60 3.23 -9.94
CA ALA A 48 -18.23 3.12 -8.52
C ALA A 48 -19.05 2.06 -7.75
N GLY A 49 -20.16 1.57 -8.31
CA GLY A 49 -21.04 0.60 -7.67
C GLY A 49 -21.75 1.10 -6.39
N VAL A 50 -21.60 2.39 -6.06
CA VAL A 50 -22.13 3.02 -4.84
C VAL A 50 -23.62 3.33 -5.05
N CYS A 51 -24.45 3.06 -4.03
CA CYS A 51 -25.88 3.37 -4.06
C CYS A 51 -26.11 4.89 -4.07
N VAL A 52 -27.05 5.35 -4.92
CA VAL A 52 -27.40 6.77 -5.00
C VAL A 52 -28.38 7.11 -3.86
N ARG A 53 -27.93 7.97 -2.95
CA ARG A 53 -28.72 8.45 -1.80
C ARG A 53 -29.61 9.64 -2.21
N THR A 54 -30.81 9.72 -1.64
CA THR A 54 -31.68 10.89 -1.79
C THR A 54 -31.32 11.99 -0.77
N SER A 55 -31.87 13.19 -0.94
CA SER A 55 -31.71 14.29 0.04
C SER A 55 -32.32 14.00 1.42
N GLN A 56 -33.16 12.98 1.52
CA GLN A 56 -33.82 12.55 2.76
C GLN A 56 -33.08 11.40 3.44
N TRP A 57 -31.94 10.97 2.89
CA TRP A 57 -31.15 9.90 3.47
C TRP A 57 -30.59 10.28 4.85
N THR A 58 -30.75 9.39 5.82
CA THR A 58 -30.15 9.49 7.15
C THR A 58 -29.53 8.14 7.52
N PRO A 59 -28.58 8.07 8.47
CA PRO A 59 -27.98 6.81 8.92
C PRO A 59 -29.00 5.78 9.45
N ALA A 60 -30.17 6.24 9.88
CA ALA A 60 -31.25 5.36 10.33
C ALA A 60 -32.01 4.65 9.18
N LEU A 61 -31.83 5.15 7.94
CA LEU A 61 -32.38 4.57 6.71
C LEU A 61 -31.34 3.74 5.94
N ALA A 62 -30.17 3.50 6.52
CA ALA A 62 -29.15 2.66 5.93
C ALA A 62 -29.66 1.23 5.74
N VAL A 63 -29.40 0.65 4.55
CA VAL A 63 -29.73 -0.75 4.25
C VAL A 63 -28.44 -1.56 4.08
N ALA A 64 -28.45 -2.84 4.48
CA ALA A 64 -27.28 -3.72 4.46
C ALA A 64 -26.64 -3.86 3.07
N GLU A 65 -27.44 -3.70 2.03
CA GLU A 65 -27.00 -3.80 0.63
C GLU A 65 -26.14 -2.62 0.18
N CYS A 66 -26.32 -1.43 0.80
CA CYS A 66 -25.66 -0.18 0.41
C CYS A 66 -24.66 0.34 1.45
N ASP A 67 -24.98 0.18 2.72
CA ASP A 67 -24.19 0.72 3.84
C ASP A 67 -24.03 -0.35 4.96
N PRO A 68 -23.33 -1.45 4.71
CA PRO A 68 -23.17 -2.54 5.68
C PRO A 68 -22.47 -2.10 6.97
N ASP A 69 -21.64 -1.06 6.90
CA ASP A 69 -20.87 -0.54 8.05
C ASP A 69 -21.73 0.24 9.04
N LEU A 70 -22.89 0.74 8.62
CA LEU A 70 -23.81 1.52 9.47
C LEU A 70 -24.86 0.67 10.16
N ILE A 71 -25.08 -0.55 9.71
CA ILE A 71 -26.04 -1.46 10.34
C ILE A 71 -25.34 -2.21 11.46
N LYS A 72 -25.59 -1.81 12.70
CA LYS A 72 -25.16 -2.56 13.87
C LYS A 72 -25.77 -3.96 13.79
N LYS A 73 -24.93 -4.97 13.57
CA LYS A 73 -25.31 -6.37 13.73
C LYS A 73 -25.99 -6.53 15.10
N PRO A 74 -27.21 -7.11 15.19
CA PRO A 74 -27.88 -7.33 16.49
C PRO A 74 -26.92 -8.06 17.43
N ALA A 75 -26.71 -7.50 18.61
CA ALA A 75 -25.95 -8.19 19.65
C ALA A 75 -26.59 -9.55 19.90
N PRO A 76 -25.83 -10.64 20.07
CA PRO A 76 -26.39 -11.93 20.46
C PRO A 76 -27.22 -11.76 21.75
N ALA A 77 -28.42 -12.35 21.76
CA ALA A 77 -29.31 -12.32 22.93
C ALA A 77 -28.54 -12.72 24.20
N PRO A 78 -28.73 -12.04 25.33
CA PRO A 78 -28.09 -12.38 26.59
C PRO A 78 -28.42 -13.82 26.97
N ALA A 79 -27.41 -14.63 27.16
CA ALA A 79 -27.52 -16.00 27.66
C ALA A 79 -28.16 -15.99 29.07
N PRO A 80 -28.98 -17.00 29.44
CA PRO A 80 -29.61 -17.09 30.75
C PRO A 80 -28.55 -17.03 31.85
N ALA A 81 -28.86 -16.28 32.93
CA ALA A 81 -28.03 -16.08 34.10
C ALA A 81 -27.54 -17.43 34.67
N PRO A 82 -26.25 -17.61 34.91
CA PRO A 82 -25.73 -18.85 35.50
C PRO A 82 -26.07 -18.90 37.00
N LYS A 83 -26.50 -20.08 37.44
CA LYS A 83 -26.64 -20.43 38.86
C LYS A 83 -25.30 -20.29 39.58
N PRO A 84 -25.28 -19.95 40.89
CA PRO A 84 -24.02 -19.80 41.62
C PRO A 84 -23.23 -21.12 41.61
N ALA A 85 -22.10 -21.10 40.93
CA ALA A 85 -21.18 -22.22 40.86
C ALA A 85 -19.99 -21.99 41.79
N ALA A 86 -19.54 -23.08 42.39
CA ALA A 86 -18.43 -23.19 43.31
C ALA A 86 -17.18 -22.51 42.86
N LYS A 87 -16.31 -22.07 43.82
CA LYS A 87 -15.00 -21.42 43.63
C LYS A 87 -14.19 -22.10 42.54
N PRO A 88 -13.71 -21.35 41.53
CA PRO A 88 -12.86 -21.91 40.49
C PRO A 88 -11.48 -22.26 41.04
N ALA A 89 -11.02 -23.46 40.71
CA ALA A 89 -9.62 -23.85 40.83
C ALA A 89 -8.76 -22.93 39.92
N PRO A 90 -7.47 -22.69 40.26
CA PRO A 90 -6.60 -21.81 39.49
C PRO A 90 -6.48 -22.34 38.06
N LYS A 91 -6.94 -21.49 37.12
CA LYS A 91 -6.86 -21.71 35.67
C LYS A 91 -5.39 -21.73 35.26
N PRO A 92 -4.90 -22.76 34.55
CA PRO A 92 -3.55 -22.71 34.01
C PRO A 92 -3.36 -21.44 33.17
N GLU A 93 -2.31 -20.69 33.45
CA GLU A 93 -1.94 -19.49 32.68
C GLU A 93 -1.84 -19.88 31.20
N ALA A 94 -2.74 -19.33 30.39
CA ALA A 94 -2.69 -19.49 28.95
C ALA A 94 -1.40 -18.86 28.46
N LYS A 95 -0.49 -19.68 27.91
CA LYS A 95 0.70 -19.21 27.19
C LYS A 95 0.30 -18.09 26.24
N PRO A 96 0.99 -16.93 26.24
CA PRO A 96 0.64 -15.82 25.38
C PRO A 96 0.64 -16.28 23.93
N LYS A 97 -0.51 -16.13 23.24
CA LYS A 97 -0.58 -16.38 21.79
C LYS A 97 0.49 -15.52 21.11
N PRO A 98 1.29 -16.08 20.20
CA PRO A 98 2.29 -15.30 19.49
C PRO A 98 1.62 -14.11 18.81
N ALA A 99 2.06 -12.90 19.15
CA ALA A 99 1.56 -11.67 18.55
C ALA A 99 1.76 -11.76 17.03
N LYS A 100 0.70 -11.47 16.26
CA LYS A 100 0.79 -11.43 14.80
C LYS A 100 1.92 -10.46 14.41
N PRO A 101 2.81 -10.82 13.49
CA PRO A 101 3.91 -9.95 13.08
C PRO A 101 3.34 -8.64 12.52
N GLN A 102 3.76 -7.53 13.12
CA GLN A 102 3.34 -6.21 12.64
C GLN A 102 4.14 -5.87 11.39
N MET A 103 3.47 -5.67 10.27
CA MET A 103 4.07 -5.21 9.02
C MET A 103 4.15 -3.69 9.03
N MET A 104 5.31 -3.15 8.65
CA MET A 104 5.50 -1.71 8.48
C MET A 104 5.82 -1.41 7.01
N ASN A 105 5.26 -0.33 6.49
CA ASN A 105 5.62 0.18 5.17
C ASN A 105 7.00 0.84 5.28
N ILE A 106 7.84 0.57 4.31
CA ILE A 106 9.15 1.21 4.20
C ILE A 106 9.32 1.81 2.82
N GLU A 107 10.02 2.91 2.78
CA GLU A 107 10.51 3.56 1.58
C GLU A 107 12.02 3.71 1.71
N ARG A 108 12.74 3.33 0.69
CA ARG A 108 14.20 3.43 0.60
C ARG A 108 14.56 4.12 -0.69
N LYS A 109 15.47 5.06 -0.62
CA LYS A 109 15.92 5.85 -1.76
C LYS A 109 17.44 5.90 -1.81
N ILE A 110 17.99 5.78 -3.02
CA ILE A 110 19.39 6.01 -3.30
C ILE A 110 19.54 6.90 -4.55
N GLU A 111 20.58 7.72 -4.61
CA GLU A 111 20.93 8.54 -5.76
C GLU A 111 22.32 8.15 -6.29
N LEU A 112 22.34 7.49 -7.43
CA LEU A 112 23.55 7.11 -8.14
C LEU A 112 24.08 8.31 -8.91
N GLN A 113 25.04 9.01 -8.36
CA GLN A 113 25.61 10.23 -8.92
C GLN A 113 26.86 9.96 -9.80
N GLY A 114 27.34 10.99 -10.50
CA GLY A 114 28.61 10.92 -11.22
C GLY A 114 28.59 10.13 -12.51
N MET A 115 27.44 9.94 -13.13
CA MET A 115 27.37 9.32 -14.46
C MET A 115 28.18 10.13 -15.47
N PRO A 116 28.92 9.47 -16.38
CA PRO A 116 29.77 10.16 -17.38
C PRO A 116 28.92 11.11 -18.22
N PHE A 117 29.58 12.20 -18.67
CA PHE A 117 28.97 13.15 -19.60
C PHE A 117 28.58 12.43 -20.89
N ASP A 118 27.37 12.66 -21.36
CA ASP A 118 26.85 12.12 -22.62
C ASP A 118 26.77 10.58 -22.72
N LYS A 119 26.92 9.87 -21.59
CA LYS A 119 26.86 8.41 -21.54
C LYS A 119 25.76 7.94 -20.58
N ALA A 120 25.29 6.72 -20.78
CA ALA A 120 24.31 6.05 -19.94
C ALA A 120 24.91 4.91 -19.10
N GLU A 121 26.24 4.85 -19.02
CA GLU A 121 26.96 3.81 -18.30
C GLU A 121 26.99 4.11 -16.80
N MET A 122 26.85 3.07 -15.97
CA MET A 122 27.10 3.16 -14.54
C MET A 122 28.62 3.13 -14.28
N THR A 123 29.06 3.95 -13.33
CA THR A 123 30.44 3.86 -12.84
C THR A 123 30.60 2.64 -11.90
N PRO A 124 31.82 2.13 -11.68
CA PRO A 124 32.05 1.06 -10.71
C PRO A 124 31.57 1.39 -9.29
N ASP A 125 31.60 2.67 -8.91
CA ASP A 125 31.12 3.12 -7.62
C ASP A 125 29.58 3.10 -7.56
N ASN A 126 28.90 3.50 -8.64
CA ASN A 126 27.44 3.34 -8.74
C ASN A 126 27.00 1.88 -8.61
N VAL A 127 27.77 0.95 -9.20
CA VAL A 127 27.49 -0.49 -9.09
C VAL A 127 27.61 -0.95 -7.63
N LYS A 128 28.66 -0.56 -6.92
CA LYS A 128 28.86 -0.91 -5.50
C LYS A 128 27.77 -0.34 -4.60
N GLU A 129 27.41 0.94 -4.81
CA GLU A 129 26.35 1.60 -4.05
C GLU A 129 24.99 0.93 -4.28
N LEU A 130 24.68 0.60 -5.54
CA LEU A 130 23.46 -0.09 -5.91
C LEU A 130 23.43 -1.51 -5.35
N ASP A 131 24.53 -2.26 -5.39
CA ASP A 131 24.61 -3.60 -4.79
C ASP A 131 24.36 -3.57 -3.27
N LYS A 132 24.92 -2.59 -2.56
CA LYS A 132 24.66 -2.38 -1.13
C LYS A 132 23.19 -2.07 -0.89
N PHE A 133 22.61 -1.17 -1.67
CA PHE A 133 21.21 -0.83 -1.58
C PHE A 133 20.30 -2.04 -1.80
N LEU A 134 20.59 -2.86 -2.82
CA LEU A 134 19.83 -4.08 -3.10
C LEU A 134 19.99 -5.14 -1.99
N ALA A 135 21.16 -5.21 -1.38
CA ALA A 135 21.38 -6.10 -0.22
C ALA A 135 20.51 -5.68 0.99
N ASP A 136 20.36 -4.37 1.23
CA ASP A 136 19.51 -3.82 2.29
C ASP A 136 18.01 -4.05 2.02
N LEU A 137 17.62 -4.31 0.76
CA LEU A 137 16.24 -4.63 0.38
C LEU A 137 15.88 -6.12 0.53
N LYS A 138 16.83 -7.02 0.74
CA LYS A 138 16.56 -8.48 0.87
C LYS A 138 15.49 -8.83 1.92
N PRO A 139 15.45 -8.19 3.12
CA PRO A 139 14.43 -8.50 4.12
C PRO A 139 13.06 -7.83 3.83
N VAL A 140 12.94 -7.10 2.72
CA VAL A 140 11.77 -6.31 2.35
C VAL A 140 10.93 -7.05 1.33
N THR A 141 9.63 -7.18 1.60
CA THR A 141 8.68 -7.58 0.56
C THR A 141 8.42 -6.36 -0.33
N LEU A 142 9.07 -6.32 -1.48
CA LEU A 142 8.96 -5.21 -2.43
C LEU A 142 7.55 -5.13 -3.02
N GLY A 143 7.01 -3.91 -3.08
CA GLY A 143 5.78 -3.58 -3.79
C GLY A 143 6.06 -2.89 -5.11
N ALA A 144 7.03 -1.97 -5.14
CA ALA A 144 7.47 -1.28 -6.35
C ALA A 144 8.92 -0.79 -6.21
N VAL A 145 9.60 -0.71 -7.34
CA VAL A 145 10.91 -0.05 -7.49
C VAL A 145 10.79 0.98 -8.61
N ILE A 146 11.08 2.23 -8.34
CA ILE A 146 10.98 3.33 -9.29
C ILE A 146 12.39 3.81 -9.62
N VAL A 147 12.75 3.78 -10.89
CA VAL A 147 14.07 4.19 -11.40
C VAL A 147 13.89 5.45 -12.24
N THR A 148 14.39 6.59 -11.75
CA THR A 148 14.27 7.89 -12.43
C THR A 148 15.63 8.37 -12.91
N GLY A 149 15.79 8.51 -14.23
CA GLY A 149 17.01 9.05 -14.85
C GLY A 149 16.97 10.57 -14.95
N HIS A 150 18.13 11.21 -14.73
CA HIS A 150 18.32 12.65 -14.86
C HIS A 150 19.55 12.97 -15.70
N THR A 151 19.53 14.17 -16.30
CA THR A 151 20.66 14.73 -17.04
C THR A 151 21.01 16.14 -16.55
N ASP A 152 22.16 16.64 -16.95
CA ASP A 152 22.43 18.06 -16.89
C ASP A 152 21.68 18.82 -18.01
N ARG A 153 21.74 20.17 -17.98
CA ARG A 153 21.02 21.02 -18.92
C ARG A 153 21.77 21.29 -20.25
N ILE A 154 22.91 20.63 -20.47
CA ILE A 154 23.67 20.82 -21.71
C ILE A 154 23.02 20.01 -22.83
N GLY A 155 22.64 20.68 -23.91
CA GLY A 155 21.94 20.05 -25.04
C GLY A 155 20.44 20.30 -25.08
N SER A 156 19.76 19.72 -26.08
CA SER A 156 18.33 19.91 -26.27
C SER A 156 17.52 19.06 -25.29
N LEU A 157 16.31 19.51 -24.98
CA LEU A 157 15.38 18.75 -24.12
C LEU A 157 15.08 17.35 -24.70
N LYS A 158 14.83 17.28 -26.01
CA LYS A 158 14.55 16.00 -26.70
C LYS A 158 15.72 15.01 -26.60
N TYR A 159 16.94 15.51 -26.71
CA TYR A 159 18.14 14.69 -26.55
C TYR A 159 18.28 14.19 -25.11
N ASN A 160 18.17 15.11 -24.14
CA ASN A 160 18.31 14.80 -22.72
C ASN A 160 17.18 13.89 -22.20
N GLN A 161 15.98 13.99 -22.78
CA GLN A 161 14.88 13.06 -22.47
C GLN A 161 15.31 11.62 -22.80
N ARG A 162 15.79 11.37 -24.02
CA ARG A 162 16.25 10.04 -24.41
C ARG A 162 17.48 9.57 -23.63
N LEU A 163 18.40 10.47 -23.28
CA LEU A 163 19.57 10.12 -22.48
C LEU A 163 19.18 9.73 -21.06
N SER A 164 18.25 10.45 -20.43
CA SER A 164 17.75 10.12 -19.10
C SER A 164 17.00 8.78 -19.07
N GLU A 165 16.21 8.49 -20.10
CA GLU A 165 15.54 7.20 -20.28
C GLU A 165 16.55 6.05 -20.41
N ARG A 166 17.56 6.19 -21.27
CA ARG A 166 18.62 5.18 -21.39
C ARG A 166 19.35 4.92 -20.07
N ARG A 167 19.63 5.98 -19.28
CA ARG A 167 20.21 5.84 -17.94
C ARG A 167 19.33 5.05 -17.00
N ALA A 168 18.02 5.35 -16.98
CA ALA A 168 17.08 4.60 -16.19
C ALA A 168 16.98 3.13 -16.61
N VAL A 169 16.99 2.85 -17.92
CA VAL A 169 16.96 1.48 -18.46
C VAL A 169 18.17 0.68 -18.04
N VAL A 170 19.40 1.23 -18.14
CA VAL A 170 20.62 0.54 -17.72
C VAL A 170 20.58 0.14 -16.24
N VAL A 171 20.09 1.03 -15.38
CA VAL A 171 19.94 0.72 -13.94
C VAL A 171 18.82 -0.29 -13.73
N LYS A 172 17.68 -0.16 -14.42
CA LYS A 172 16.57 -1.14 -14.38
C LYS A 172 17.06 -2.54 -14.76
N ASP A 173 17.81 -2.66 -15.87
CA ASP A 173 18.32 -3.95 -16.35
C ASP A 173 19.30 -4.57 -15.34
N TYR A 174 20.13 -3.74 -14.70
CA TYR A 174 21.00 -4.19 -13.63
C TYR A 174 20.22 -4.68 -12.42
N VAL A 175 19.20 -3.95 -11.95
CA VAL A 175 18.33 -4.34 -10.84
C VAL A 175 17.61 -5.66 -11.15
N THR A 176 17.15 -5.83 -12.39
CA THR A 176 16.53 -7.07 -12.86
C THR A 176 17.52 -8.24 -12.81
N SER A 177 18.78 -8.03 -13.24
CA SER A 177 19.83 -9.06 -13.19
C SER A 177 20.18 -9.52 -11.77
N LYS A 178 19.90 -8.69 -10.78
CA LYS A 178 20.07 -9.02 -9.34
C LYS A 178 18.86 -9.76 -8.74
N GLY A 179 17.86 -10.11 -9.55
CA GLY A 179 16.74 -10.97 -9.15
C GLY A 179 15.49 -10.24 -8.68
N ILE A 180 15.37 -8.93 -8.92
CA ILE A 180 14.11 -8.21 -8.69
C ILE A 180 13.18 -8.42 -9.89
N ASP A 181 11.90 -8.77 -9.62
CA ASP A 181 10.89 -9.01 -10.66
C ASP A 181 10.71 -7.75 -11.55
N PRO A 182 10.90 -7.86 -12.87
CA PRO A 182 10.72 -6.76 -13.81
C PRO A 182 9.33 -6.09 -13.72
N LYS A 183 8.30 -6.83 -13.29
CA LYS A 183 6.94 -6.32 -13.13
C LYS A 183 6.81 -5.30 -11.98
N LEU A 184 7.72 -5.33 -11.04
CA LEU A 184 7.76 -4.39 -9.92
C LEU A 184 8.61 -3.16 -10.25
N ILE A 185 9.33 -3.14 -11.38
CA ILE A 185 10.26 -2.07 -11.72
C ILE A 185 9.61 -1.10 -12.71
N PHE A 186 9.38 0.11 -12.26
CA PHE A 186 8.95 1.25 -13.08
C PHE A 186 10.13 2.15 -13.38
N TRP A 187 10.21 2.69 -14.57
CA TRP A 187 11.31 3.56 -14.97
C TRP A 187 10.83 4.75 -15.79
N GLU A 188 11.50 5.88 -15.62
CA GLU A 188 11.22 7.10 -16.37
C GLU A 188 12.48 7.94 -16.54
N GLY A 189 12.50 8.78 -17.59
CA GLY A 189 13.49 9.83 -17.78
C GLY A 189 12.89 11.20 -17.54
N LYS A 190 13.52 12.00 -16.70
CA LYS A 190 13.08 13.38 -16.40
C LYS A 190 13.98 14.45 -17.02
N ALA A 191 14.92 14.06 -17.89
CA ALA A 191 15.87 14.99 -18.46
C ALA A 191 16.49 15.90 -17.38
N PHE A 192 16.56 17.21 -17.62
CA PHE A 192 17.05 18.22 -16.66
C PHE A 192 15.92 18.98 -15.93
N LYS A 193 14.70 18.44 -15.89
CA LYS A 193 13.54 19.10 -15.25
C LYS A 193 13.65 19.22 -13.75
N GLN A 194 14.48 18.38 -13.12
CA GLN A 194 14.69 18.35 -11.67
C GLN A 194 16.18 18.54 -11.32
N PRO A 195 16.71 19.75 -11.47
CA PRO A 195 18.11 20.02 -11.18
C PRO A 195 18.38 20.03 -9.67
N ILE A 196 19.59 19.60 -9.28
CA ILE A 196 20.04 19.75 -7.89
C ILE A 196 20.26 21.24 -7.60
N PRO A 197 19.81 21.76 -6.45
CA PRO A 197 19.84 23.19 -6.14
C PRO A 197 21.23 23.84 -6.26
N VAL A 198 22.29 23.15 -5.84
CA VAL A 198 23.67 23.70 -5.92
C VAL A 198 24.11 23.99 -7.36
N THR A 199 23.54 23.32 -8.36
CA THR A 199 23.89 23.51 -9.77
C THR A 199 23.30 24.78 -10.40
N LYS A 200 22.44 25.51 -9.66
CA LYS A 200 21.93 26.82 -10.06
C LYS A 200 23.05 27.86 -10.19
N PHE A 201 24.14 27.69 -9.43
CA PHE A 201 25.28 28.59 -9.44
C PHE A 201 26.23 28.33 -10.63
N CYS A 202 26.06 27.24 -11.37
CA CYS A 202 26.84 26.95 -12.57
C CYS A 202 26.45 27.90 -13.71
N SER A 203 27.28 28.91 -13.98
CA SER A 203 27.00 29.91 -15.02
C SER A 203 27.24 29.37 -16.42
N ASN A 204 26.36 29.71 -17.37
CA ASN A 204 26.58 29.37 -18.79
C ASN A 204 27.74 30.13 -19.42
N LYS A 205 28.32 31.15 -18.73
CA LYS A 205 29.52 31.86 -19.13
C LYS A 205 30.83 31.10 -18.83
N MET A 206 30.75 30.01 -18.05
CA MET A 206 31.91 29.16 -17.75
C MET A 206 32.46 28.49 -19.03
N LYS A 207 33.76 28.18 -19.06
CA LYS A 207 34.34 27.32 -20.10
C LYS A 207 33.60 25.97 -20.10
N ARG A 208 33.35 25.39 -21.28
CA ARG A 208 32.57 24.17 -21.46
C ARG A 208 32.98 23.05 -20.51
N LYS A 209 34.29 22.81 -20.35
CA LYS A 209 34.82 21.77 -19.44
C LYS A 209 34.38 22.04 -17.99
N GLN A 210 34.56 23.27 -17.52
CA GLN A 210 34.17 23.67 -16.15
C GLN A 210 32.67 23.59 -15.96
N LEU A 211 31.85 23.95 -16.96
CA LEU A 211 30.42 23.83 -16.89
C LEU A 211 29.96 22.36 -16.77
N ILE A 212 30.59 21.45 -17.55
CA ILE A 212 30.32 20.01 -17.48
C ILE A 212 30.63 19.47 -16.08
N GLU A 213 31.75 19.87 -15.48
CA GLU A 213 32.14 19.46 -14.13
C GLU A 213 31.17 20.05 -13.05
N CYS A 214 30.87 21.33 -13.16
CA CYS A 214 29.94 22.01 -12.25
C CYS A 214 28.54 21.36 -12.25
N LEU A 215 28.07 20.92 -13.42
CA LEU A 215 26.75 20.28 -13.57
C LEU A 215 26.75 18.78 -13.31
N ALA A 216 27.92 18.18 -12.97
CA ALA A 216 28.06 16.75 -12.73
C ALA A 216 27.02 16.15 -11.76
N PRO A 217 26.62 16.81 -10.64
CA PRO A 217 25.62 16.28 -9.74
C PRO A 217 24.25 16.02 -10.37
N ASN A 218 23.89 16.74 -11.44
CA ASN A 218 22.63 16.49 -12.15
C ASN A 218 22.62 15.20 -12.96
N ARG A 219 23.80 14.66 -13.29
CA ARG A 219 23.93 13.40 -14.01
C ARG A 219 23.83 12.23 -13.03
N ARG A 220 22.59 11.92 -12.68
CA ARG A 220 22.27 10.90 -11.68
C ARG A 220 21.10 10.02 -12.10
N VAL A 221 20.98 8.89 -11.44
CA VAL A 221 19.77 8.07 -11.44
C VAL A 221 19.31 7.89 -10.00
N THR A 222 18.04 8.14 -9.75
CA THR A 222 17.42 7.91 -8.47
C THR A 222 16.70 6.56 -8.50
N VAL A 223 16.92 5.72 -7.49
CA VAL A 223 16.21 4.45 -7.30
C VAL A 223 15.45 4.53 -6.00
N GLU A 224 14.14 4.41 -6.08
CA GLU A 224 13.23 4.42 -4.93
C GLU A 224 12.56 3.04 -4.83
N ALA A 225 12.66 2.40 -3.68
CA ALA A 225 12.04 1.12 -3.40
C ALA A 225 10.99 1.26 -2.30
N VAL A 226 9.77 0.86 -2.61
CA VAL A 226 8.64 0.85 -1.68
C VAL A 226 8.25 -0.59 -1.39
N GLY A 227 8.05 -0.91 -0.13
CA GLY A 227 7.71 -2.27 0.26
C GLY A 227 7.24 -2.39 1.70
N ARG A 228 7.16 -3.63 2.17
CA ARG A 228 6.77 -3.95 3.54
C ARG A 228 7.84 -4.80 4.20
N MET A 229 8.07 -4.54 5.47
CA MET A 229 8.99 -5.33 6.29
C MET A 229 8.30 -5.72 7.60
N VAL A 230 8.61 -6.92 8.10
CA VAL A 230 8.19 -7.31 9.44
C VAL A 230 8.91 -6.41 10.44
N LYS A 231 8.16 -5.74 11.30
CA LYS A 231 8.74 -4.92 12.37
C LYS A 231 9.64 -5.80 13.24
N PRO A 232 10.93 -5.49 13.36
CA PRO A 232 11.77 -6.25 14.28
C PRO A 232 11.19 -6.18 15.69
N PRO A 233 11.27 -7.26 16.49
CA PRO A 233 10.84 -7.19 17.88
C PRO A 233 11.56 -6.02 18.55
N ALA A 234 10.79 -5.18 19.26
CA ALA A 234 11.35 -4.05 19.97
C ALA A 234 12.47 -4.58 20.89
N LYS A 235 13.72 -4.15 20.67
CA LYS A 235 14.80 -4.42 21.61
C LYS A 235 14.28 -3.93 22.97
N LYS A 236 14.15 -4.84 23.95
CA LYS A 236 13.90 -4.45 25.34
C LYS A 236 14.91 -3.34 25.66
N PRO A 237 14.47 -2.20 26.22
CA PRO A 237 15.42 -1.18 26.65
C PRO A 237 16.42 -1.89 27.56
N ALA A 238 17.70 -1.81 27.19
CA ALA A 238 18.78 -2.28 28.04
C ALA A 238 18.56 -1.64 29.40
N GLY A 239 18.44 -2.49 30.44
CA GLY A 239 18.17 -2.01 31.80
C GLY A 239 19.09 -0.85 32.13
N LYS A 240 18.49 0.21 32.64
CA LYS A 240 19.20 1.38 33.21
C LYS A 240 20.31 0.85 34.11
N PRO A 241 21.58 1.27 33.94
CA PRO A 241 22.61 0.88 34.86
C PRO A 241 22.15 1.32 36.25
N GLU A 242 22.08 0.37 37.16
CA GLU A 242 21.79 0.61 38.56
C GLU A 242 22.88 1.56 39.09
N ALA A 243 22.45 2.76 39.52
CA ALA A 243 23.36 3.77 40.08
C ALA A 243 24.11 3.15 41.26
N GLY A 244 25.40 2.94 41.07
CA GLY A 244 26.28 2.43 42.10
C GLY A 244 26.14 3.27 43.35
N LYS A 245 25.88 2.60 44.47
CA LYS A 245 25.88 3.09 45.83
C LYS A 245 27.18 3.88 46.07
N PRO A 246 27.15 5.11 46.64
CA PRO A 246 28.36 5.85 46.92
C PRO A 246 29.18 5.10 47.97
N GLU A 247 30.37 4.69 47.59
CA GLU A 247 31.36 4.12 48.48
C GLU A 247 31.85 5.19 49.46
N ALA A 248 31.67 4.92 50.74
CA ALA A 248 32.06 5.83 51.85
C ALA A 248 33.58 6.00 51.87
N LYS A 249 34.03 7.23 51.74
CA LYS A 249 35.43 7.69 51.85
C LYS A 249 35.97 7.41 53.27
N PRO A 250 37.11 6.70 53.42
CA PRO A 250 37.69 6.51 54.73
C PRO A 250 38.20 7.82 55.33
N ALA A 251 37.86 8.07 56.59
CA ALA A 251 38.32 9.20 57.37
C ALA A 251 39.85 9.20 57.53
N ALA A 252 40.49 10.33 57.23
CA ALA A 252 41.91 10.57 57.48
C ALA A 252 42.17 10.65 58.97
N LYS A 253 43.12 9.84 59.45
CA LYS A 253 43.70 9.95 60.84
C LYS A 253 44.50 11.21 60.94
N PRO A 254 44.45 11.94 62.08
CA PRO A 254 45.39 13.06 62.42
C PRO A 254 46.76 12.49 62.76
N LYS A 255 47.81 13.12 62.26
CA LYS A 255 49.19 12.93 62.70
C LYS A 255 49.48 13.82 63.88
N PRO A 256 50.43 13.40 64.78
CA PRO A 256 50.81 14.06 65.97
C PRO A 256 51.58 15.37 65.72
#